data_1ebc6e45b38b69ec06a6b5b82a7cd4e4
#
_entry.id   1ebc6e45b38b69ec06a6b5b82a7cd4e4
#
_cell.length_a   1.000
_cell.length_b   1.000
_cell.length_c   1.000
_cell.angle_alpha   90.00
_cell.angle_beta   90.00
_cell.angle_gamma   90.00
#
_symmetry.space_group_name_H-M   'P 1'
#
loop_
_entity.id
_entity.type
_entity.pdbx_description
1 polymer ?
#
loop_
_entity_poly.entity_id
_entity_poly.type
_entity_poly.pdbx_seq_one_letter_code
_entity_poly.pdbx_strand_id
1 'polypeptide(L)'
;MSTESIGALLDMPSNEEFEKIAQMTYRERRQIIIDIENNIPGNLNEEDGFNCDECKNRGYIWKLNDDDMDTRVDCKCMSTRATLRRAKRSGLGDILTDCTFEKFVPTEEWQFDIKNKAVDFCKNPDAKWFFIGGQPGSGKTHICTAIAGYYIKRRYDVKYMLWCEDSKRLKAVINEPEYQDDLNKYKNAPVLYIDDFLKTQHGELPTKGDINIAFELINHRLMNPELITIISSEKTLSDILTYDEATMSRIYQKTGIYKLNIAKDINKNYRLRD
;
A
#
# COMPACT_ATOMS: atom_id res chain seq x y z
N MET A 1 44.98 -2.72 -17.78
CA MET A 1 44.22 -2.87 -16.53
C MET A 1 44.74 -4.12 -15.86
N SER A 2 45.36 -3.93 -14.74
CA SER A 2 46.30 -4.83 -14.08
C SER A 2 45.62 -6.03 -13.44
N THR A 3 46.30 -7.15 -13.56
CA THR A 3 46.01 -8.50 -13.03
C THR A 3 46.14 -8.61 -11.49
N GLU A 4 46.12 -7.48 -10.76
CA GLU A 4 46.35 -7.43 -9.31
C GLU A 4 45.12 -7.56 -8.43
N SER A 5 43.90 -7.63 -9.01
CA SER A 5 42.66 -7.63 -8.21
C SER A 5 42.03 -8.99 -7.91
N ILE A 6 42.61 -10.09 -8.37
CA ILE A 6 42.08 -11.45 -8.15
C ILE A 6 42.86 -12.21 -7.05
N GLY A 7 44.02 -11.72 -6.64
CA GLY A 7 44.91 -12.37 -5.68
C GLY A 7 44.55 -12.22 -4.18
N ALA A 8 43.63 -11.33 -3.84
CA ALA A 8 43.35 -10.98 -2.43
C ALA A 8 42.21 -11.77 -1.77
N LEU A 9 41.67 -12.79 -2.43
CA LEU A 9 40.47 -13.53 -1.94
C LEU A 9 40.71 -14.99 -1.58
N LEU A 10 41.94 -15.47 -1.65
CA LEU A 10 42.29 -16.82 -1.23
C LEU A 10 43.62 -16.80 -0.44
N ASP A 11 43.56 -16.37 0.79
CA ASP A 11 44.55 -16.79 1.76
C ASP A 11 44.40 -18.32 1.90
N MET A 12 45.40 -19.05 1.41
CA MET A 12 45.43 -20.51 1.52
C MET A 12 45.44 -20.87 3.00
N PRO A 13 44.55 -21.73 3.48
CA PRO A 13 44.49 -22.10 4.89
C PRO A 13 45.83 -22.64 5.37
N SER A 14 46.20 -22.32 6.58
CA SER A 14 47.41 -22.86 7.24
C SER A 14 47.32 -24.39 7.39
N ASN A 15 48.44 -25.05 7.62
CA ASN A 15 48.45 -26.49 7.83
C ASN A 15 47.52 -26.94 8.97
N GLU A 16 47.41 -26.16 10.04
CA GLU A 16 46.47 -26.43 11.16
C GLU A 16 45.00 -26.29 10.73
N GLU A 17 44.67 -25.37 9.85
CA GLU A 17 43.32 -25.18 9.31
C GLU A 17 42.98 -26.31 8.33
N PHE A 18 43.96 -26.79 7.53
CA PHE A 18 43.79 -27.96 6.69
C PHE A 18 43.52 -29.25 7.51
N GLU A 19 44.25 -29.48 8.61
CA GLU A 19 44.00 -30.60 9.51
C GLU A 19 42.61 -30.53 10.15
N LYS A 20 42.18 -29.36 10.57
CA LYS A 20 40.80 -29.13 11.10
C LYS A 20 39.74 -29.43 10.06
N ILE A 21 39.90 -28.93 8.82
CA ILE A 21 38.97 -29.19 7.71
C ILE A 21 38.92 -30.68 7.35
N ALA A 22 40.06 -31.39 7.41
CA ALA A 22 40.13 -32.83 7.12
C ALA A 22 39.38 -33.70 8.14
N GLN A 23 39.24 -33.23 9.39
CA GLN A 23 38.49 -33.91 10.46
C GLN A 23 37.00 -33.60 10.46
N MET A 24 36.54 -32.58 9.69
CA MET A 24 35.14 -32.20 9.60
C MET A 24 34.31 -33.24 8.86
N THR A 25 33.08 -33.43 9.30
CA THR A 25 32.07 -34.22 8.58
C THR A 25 31.72 -33.57 7.26
N TYR A 26 31.06 -34.27 6.37
CA TYR A 26 30.54 -33.73 5.11
C TYR A 26 29.60 -32.52 5.37
N ARG A 27 28.72 -32.67 6.37
CA ARG A 27 27.75 -31.62 6.76
C ARG A 27 28.46 -30.33 7.23
N GLU A 28 29.46 -30.44 8.08
CA GLU A 28 30.23 -29.28 8.56
C GLU A 28 30.94 -28.53 7.43
N ARG A 29 31.57 -29.26 6.53
CA ARG A 29 32.25 -28.66 5.35
C ARG A 29 31.24 -27.96 4.42
N ARG A 30 30.07 -28.59 4.18
CA ARG A 30 29.00 -27.95 3.36
C ARG A 30 28.44 -26.70 4.02
N GLN A 31 28.29 -26.71 5.35
CA GLN A 31 27.82 -25.52 6.08
C GLN A 31 28.77 -24.34 5.91
N ILE A 32 30.08 -24.54 5.97
CA ILE A 32 31.07 -23.48 5.73
C ILE A 32 30.92 -22.88 4.32
N ILE A 33 30.75 -23.72 3.31
CA ILE A 33 30.55 -23.26 1.92
C ILE A 33 29.26 -22.46 1.82
N ILE A 34 28.17 -22.92 2.42
CA ILE A 34 26.87 -22.22 2.46
C ILE A 34 26.99 -20.87 3.15
N ASP A 35 27.74 -20.79 4.25
CA ASP A 35 27.93 -19.52 4.98
C ASP A 35 28.72 -18.52 4.14
N ILE A 36 29.76 -18.97 3.41
CA ILE A 36 30.48 -18.14 2.45
C ILE A 36 29.55 -17.65 1.34
N GLU A 37 28.77 -18.54 0.73
CA GLU A 37 27.82 -18.18 -0.31
C GLU A 37 26.75 -17.24 0.20
N ASN A 38 26.25 -17.42 1.43
CA ASN A 38 25.25 -16.53 2.04
C ASN A 38 25.78 -15.14 2.33
N ASN A 39 27.09 -14.95 2.40
CA ASN A 39 27.72 -13.63 2.58
C ASN A 39 27.94 -12.88 1.26
N ILE A 40 27.79 -13.50 0.10
CA ILE A 40 27.89 -12.80 -1.18
C ILE A 40 26.71 -11.83 -1.32
N PRO A 41 26.96 -10.52 -1.56
CA PRO A 41 25.87 -9.55 -1.67
C PRO A 41 25.08 -9.68 -2.97
N GLY A 42 23.80 -9.38 -2.93
CA GLY A 42 22.94 -9.14 -4.06
C GLY A 42 22.64 -7.65 -4.24
N ASN A 43 21.76 -7.34 -5.18
CA ASN A 43 21.45 -5.96 -5.59
C ASN A 43 19.97 -5.57 -5.52
N LEU A 44 19.12 -6.36 -4.88
CA LEU A 44 17.68 -6.05 -4.80
C LEU A 44 17.36 -4.70 -4.13
N ASN A 45 18.30 -4.18 -3.32
CA ASN A 45 18.18 -2.86 -2.70
C ASN A 45 18.29 -1.70 -3.70
N GLU A 46 18.90 -1.90 -4.87
CA GLU A 46 18.95 -0.89 -5.94
C GLU A 46 17.56 -0.62 -6.52
N GLU A 47 16.67 -1.62 -6.52
CA GLU A 47 15.32 -1.50 -7.05
C GLU A 47 14.32 -0.91 -6.05
N ASP A 48 14.43 -1.28 -4.77
CA ASP A 48 13.41 -0.98 -3.75
C ASP A 48 13.92 -0.17 -2.55
N GLY A 49 15.21 0.14 -2.49
CA GLY A 49 15.85 0.90 -1.41
C GLY A 49 15.94 0.17 -0.07
N PHE A 50 15.49 -1.09 0.02
CA PHE A 50 15.46 -1.86 1.25
C PHE A 50 16.72 -2.71 1.41
N ASN A 51 17.46 -2.52 2.51
CA ASN A 51 18.61 -3.34 2.85
C ASN A 51 18.23 -4.50 3.77
N CYS A 52 18.73 -5.69 3.47
CA CYS A 52 18.54 -6.88 4.26
C CYS A 52 19.88 -7.52 4.62
N ASP A 53 20.21 -7.53 5.90
CA ASP A 53 21.46 -8.10 6.42
C ASP A 53 21.45 -9.63 6.41
N GLU A 54 20.27 -10.27 6.49
CA GLU A 54 20.14 -11.74 6.52
C GLU A 54 20.56 -12.38 5.19
N CYS A 55 20.08 -11.86 4.06
CA CYS A 55 20.39 -12.41 2.73
C CYS A 55 21.32 -11.52 1.91
N LYS A 56 21.90 -10.48 2.48
CA LYS A 56 22.75 -9.50 1.79
C LYS A 56 22.15 -9.00 0.48
N ASN A 57 20.83 -8.75 0.49
CA ASN A 57 20.04 -8.26 -0.66
C ASN A 57 19.86 -9.24 -1.82
N ARG A 58 20.10 -10.55 -1.64
CA ARG A 58 19.85 -11.56 -2.68
C ARG A 58 18.40 -12.05 -2.75
N GLY A 59 17.64 -11.89 -1.66
CA GLY A 59 16.26 -12.33 -1.54
C GLY A 59 16.11 -13.82 -1.15
N TYR A 60 17.18 -14.55 -1.04
CA TYR A 60 17.21 -15.96 -0.61
C TYR A 60 18.45 -16.26 0.19
N ILE A 61 18.40 -17.38 0.91
CA ILE A 61 19.54 -17.97 1.64
C ILE A 61 19.63 -19.45 1.30
N TRP A 62 20.85 -19.95 1.28
CA TRP A 62 21.09 -21.38 1.18
C TRP A 62 21.06 -22.02 2.58
N LYS A 63 20.51 -23.22 2.68
CA LYS A 63 20.49 -24.04 3.90
C LYS A 63 20.72 -25.49 3.54
N LEU A 64 21.29 -26.27 4.46
CA LEU A 64 21.27 -27.72 4.37
C LEU A 64 19.91 -28.24 4.84
N ASN A 65 19.33 -29.17 4.05
CA ASN A 65 18.17 -29.93 4.49
C ASN A 65 18.59 -31.14 5.34
N ASP A 66 17.62 -31.96 5.74
CA ASP A 66 17.87 -33.14 6.56
C ASP A 66 18.68 -34.24 5.85
N ASP A 67 18.68 -34.22 4.52
CA ASP A 67 19.44 -35.14 3.64
C ASP A 67 20.82 -34.59 3.26
N ASP A 68 21.32 -33.57 3.95
CA ASP A 68 22.58 -32.85 3.69
C ASP A 68 22.70 -32.24 2.28
N MET A 69 21.55 -31.90 1.68
CA MET A 69 21.51 -31.25 0.37
C MET A 69 21.27 -29.74 0.50
N ASP A 70 21.94 -28.97 -0.36
CA ASP A 70 21.78 -27.54 -0.42
C ASP A 70 20.36 -27.18 -0.91
N THR A 71 19.63 -26.44 -0.11
CA THR A 71 18.29 -26.01 -0.44
C THR A 71 18.21 -24.49 -0.39
N ARG A 72 17.69 -23.90 -1.44
CA ARG A 72 17.43 -22.47 -1.52
C ARG A 72 16.11 -22.16 -0.83
N VAL A 73 16.14 -21.23 0.14
CA VAL A 73 14.96 -20.78 0.88
C VAL A 73 14.80 -19.27 0.69
N ASP A 74 13.59 -18.84 0.36
CA ASP A 74 13.30 -17.41 0.25
C ASP A 74 13.54 -16.71 1.58
N CYS A 75 14.25 -15.58 1.53
CA CYS A 75 14.46 -14.74 2.70
C CYS A 75 13.16 -14.06 3.12
N LYS A 76 12.98 -13.91 4.43
CA LYS A 76 11.81 -13.19 4.99
C LYS A 76 11.65 -11.78 4.42
N CYS A 77 12.75 -11.14 3.98
CA CYS A 77 12.72 -9.82 3.36
C CYS A 77 11.88 -9.78 2.08
N MET A 78 11.68 -10.91 1.38
CA MET A 78 10.88 -10.96 0.15
C MET A 78 9.44 -10.53 0.38
N SER A 79 8.88 -10.77 1.56
CA SER A 79 7.55 -10.28 1.92
C SER A 79 7.52 -8.75 2.07
N THR A 80 8.57 -8.17 2.67
CA THR A 80 8.73 -6.71 2.79
C THR A 80 8.92 -6.07 1.42
N ARG A 81 9.81 -6.64 0.58
CA ARG A 81 10.04 -6.17 -0.79
C ARG A 81 8.79 -6.25 -1.66
N ALA A 82 8.00 -7.33 -1.53
CA ALA A 82 6.71 -7.45 -2.20
C ALA A 82 5.72 -6.35 -1.75
N THR A 83 5.75 -5.98 -0.46
CA THR A 83 4.93 -4.88 0.09
C THR A 83 5.36 -3.53 -0.50
N LEU A 84 6.66 -3.26 -0.57
CA LEU A 84 7.20 -2.03 -1.18
C LEU A 84 6.83 -1.94 -2.67
N ARG A 85 6.95 -3.04 -3.41
CA ARG A 85 6.50 -3.09 -4.81
C ARG A 85 5.00 -2.85 -4.97
N ARG A 86 4.15 -3.38 -4.06
CA ARG A 86 2.71 -3.07 -4.04
C ARG A 86 2.46 -1.60 -3.75
N ALA A 87 3.16 -1.03 -2.76
CA ALA A 87 3.09 0.38 -2.45
C ALA A 87 3.41 1.25 -3.68
N LYS A 88 4.50 0.96 -4.37
CA LYS A 88 4.88 1.67 -5.61
C LYS A 88 3.82 1.53 -6.71
N ARG A 89 3.26 0.32 -6.89
CA ARG A 89 2.21 0.07 -7.90
C ARG A 89 0.83 0.59 -7.53
N SER A 90 0.58 0.87 -6.25
CA SER A 90 -0.74 1.37 -5.80
C SER A 90 -1.08 2.75 -6.34
N GLY A 91 -0.07 3.54 -6.71
CA GLY A 91 -0.20 4.93 -7.11
C GLY A 91 -0.11 5.93 -5.94
N LEU A 92 0.03 5.44 -4.69
CA LEU A 92 0.15 6.30 -3.52
C LEU A 92 1.54 6.94 -3.36
N GLY A 93 2.58 6.36 -3.99
CA GLY A 93 3.93 6.93 -3.99
C GLY A 93 4.46 7.25 -2.59
N ASP A 94 5.13 8.39 -2.48
CA ASP A 94 5.81 8.82 -1.25
C ASP A 94 4.85 9.22 -0.13
N ILE A 95 3.58 9.55 -0.44
CA ILE A 95 2.60 9.91 0.60
C ILE A 95 2.34 8.79 1.60
N LEU A 96 2.61 7.51 1.23
CA LEU A 96 2.54 6.37 2.16
C LEU A 96 3.52 6.47 3.32
N THR A 97 4.68 7.09 3.13
CA THR A 97 5.69 7.27 4.18
C THR A 97 5.32 8.41 5.11
N ASP A 98 4.62 9.42 4.61
CA ASP A 98 4.26 10.62 5.34
C ASP A 98 2.89 10.53 6.02
N CYS A 99 1.97 9.77 5.45
CA CYS A 99 0.62 9.61 5.94
C CYS A 99 0.44 8.24 6.61
N THR A 100 0.94 8.10 7.84
CA THR A 100 0.75 6.91 8.68
C THR A 100 -0.07 7.21 9.92
N PHE A 101 -0.61 6.18 10.59
CA PHE A 101 -1.33 6.36 11.85
C PHE A 101 -0.44 6.94 12.95
N GLU A 102 0.84 6.63 12.95
CA GLU A 102 1.82 7.14 13.92
C GLU A 102 2.05 8.64 13.72
N LYS A 103 2.16 9.08 12.46
CA LYS A 103 2.37 10.47 12.10
C LYS A 103 1.10 11.34 12.18
N PHE A 104 -0.09 10.73 12.25
CA PHE A 104 -1.31 11.46 12.53
C PHE A 104 -1.40 11.71 14.04
N VAL A 105 -1.01 12.92 14.46
CA VAL A 105 -1.02 13.34 15.88
C VAL A 105 -2.28 14.15 16.15
N PRO A 106 -3.33 13.55 16.76
CA PRO A 106 -4.55 14.28 17.11
C PRO A 106 -4.30 15.24 18.27
N THR A 107 -4.82 16.44 18.19
CA THR A 107 -4.78 17.47 19.24
C THR A 107 -6.16 17.83 19.76
N GLU A 108 -7.21 17.50 19.01
CA GLU A 108 -8.60 17.79 19.33
C GLU A 108 -9.44 16.51 19.35
N GLU A 109 -10.53 16.48 20.13
CA GLU A 109 -11.39 15.34 20.34
C GLU A 109 -11.89 14.71 19.03
N TRP A 110 -12.35 15.53 18.09
CA TRP A 110 -12.82 15.04 16.79
C TRP A 110 -11.74 14.33 15.96
N GLN A 111 -10.47 14.67 16.16
CA GLN A 111 -9.35 13.99 15.49
C GLN A 111 -9.04 12.63 16.13
N PHE A 112 -9.14 12.55 17.47
CA PHE A 112 -9.06 11.26 18.16
C PHE A 112 -10.16 10.32 17.69
N ASP A 113 -11.40 10.83 17.52
CA ASP A 113 -12.52 10.03 16.99
C ASP A 113 -12.24 9.52 15.58
N ILE A 114 -11.73 10.38 14.69
CA ILE A 114 -11.35 9.99 13.32
C ILE A 114 -10.30 8.89 13.35
N LYS A 115 -9.22 9.10 14.12
CA LYS A 115 -8.12 8.12 14.23
C LYS A 115 -8.61 6.79 14.80
N ASN A 116 -9.38 6.84 15.89
CA ASN A 116 -9.91 5.65 16.55
C ASN A 116 -10.82 4.85 15.62
N LYS A 117 -11.75 5.50 14.92
CA LYS A 117 -12.63 4.83 13.95
C LYS A 117 -11.86 4.26 12.76
N ALA A 118 -10.83 4.94 12.28
CA ALA A 118 -10.00 4.43 11.20
C ALA A 118 -9.18 3.21 11.63
N VAL A 119 -8.63 3.21 12.85
CA VAL A 119 -7.92 2.05 13.41
C VAL A 119 -8.87 0.89 13.67
N ASP A 120 -10.07 1.18 14.20
CA ASP A 120 -11.11 0.17 14.43
C ASP A 120 -11.58 -0.46 13.11
N PHE A 121 -11.82 0.35 12.07
CA PHE A 121 -12.11 -0.13 10.72
C PHE A 121 -11.07 -1.13 10.22
N CYS A 122 -9.79 -0.80 10.40
CA CYS A 122 -8.70 -1.67 9.99
C CYS A 122 -8.67 -3.02 10.72
N LYS A 123 -9.13 -3.07 11.97
CA LYS A 123 -9.13 -4.27 12.82
C LYS A 123 -10.39 -5.11 12.68
N ASN A 124 -11.48 -4.52 12.19
CA ASN A 124 -12.76 -5.20 12.03
C ASN A 124 -12.81 -5.95 10.67
N PRO A 125 -12.78 -7.29 10.65
CA PRO A 125 -12.78 -8.08 9.41
C PRO A 125 -14.08 -7.95 8.62
N ASP A 126 -15.19 -7.58 9.26
CA ASP A 126 -16.50 -7.43 8.63
C ASP A 126 -16.68 -6.04 8.00
N ALA A 127 -15.87 -5.06 8.41
CA ALA A 127 -15.91 -3.73 7.85
C ALA A 127 -15.22 -3.69 6.48
N LYS A 128 -15.96 -3.27 5.45
CA LYS A 128 -15.46 -3.21 4.07
C LYS A 128 -15.50 -1.80 3.48
N TRP A 129 -16.24 -0.89 4.11
CA TRP A 129 -16.40 0.46 3.58
C TRP A 129 -16.08 1.51 4.63
N PHE A 130 -15.24 2.48 4.25
CA PHE A 130 -14.88 3.63 5.05
C PHE A 130 -15.12 4.90 4.25
N PHE A 131 -15.78 5.88 4.85
CA PHE A 131 -16.02 7.19 4.24
C PHE A 131 -15.64 8.30 5.20
N ILE A 132 -14.91 9.29 4.71
CA ILE A 132 -14.65 10.54 5.44
C ILE A 132 -14.82 11.72 4.50
N GLY A 133 -15.75 12.65 4.84
CA GLY A 133 -16.08 13.79 4.01
C GLY A 133 -16.13 15.10 4.77
N GLY A 134 -16.08 16.23 4.04
CA GLY A 134 -16.25 17.59 4.59
C GLY A 134 -14.99 18.43 4.55
N GLN A 135 -14.75 19.24 5.60
CA GLN A 135 -13.77 20.34 5.65
C GLN A 135 -12.44 20.03 4.95
N PRO A 136 -12.00 20.85 3.95
CA PRO A 136 -10.66 20.75 3.38
C PRO A 136 -9.56 20.98 4.42
N GLY A 137 -8.41 20.34 4.25
CA GLY A 137 -7.26 20.49 5.15
C GLY A 137 -7.41 19.82 6.52
N SER A 138 -8.45 19.00 6.74
CA SER A 138 -8.73 18.35 8.02
C SER A 138 -8.05 16.98 8.21
N GLY A 139 -7.12 16.60 7.32
CA GLY A 139 -6.37 15.33 7.44
C GLY A 139 -7.06 14.10 6.84
N LYS A 140 -8.11 14.25 6.03
CA LYS A 140 -8.83 13.13 5.38
C LYS A 140 -7.91 12.23 4.55
N THR A 141 -7.14 12.84 3.65
CA THR A 141 -6.16 12.11 2.81
C THR A 141 -5.14 11.39 3.67
N HIS A 142 -4.64 12.02 4.75
CA HIS A 142 -3.70 11.38 5.68
C HIS A 142 -4.29 10.08 6.27
N ILE A 143 -5.49 10.15 6.83
CA ILE A 143 -6.14 9.00 7.46
C ILE A 143 -6.45 7.90 6.44
N CYS A 144 -7.01 8.24 5.28
CA CYS A 144 -7.29 7.23 4.24
C CYS A 144 -6.03 6.59 3.68
N THR A 145 -4.94 7.36 3.52
CA THR A 145 -3.63 6.83 3.14
C THR A 145 -3.07 5.90 4.22
N ALA A 146 -3.23 6.24 5.51
CA ALA A 146 -2.82 5.37 6.61
C ALA A 146 -3.60 4.03 6.61
N ILE A 147 -4.91 4.04 6.33
CA ILE A 147 -5.73 2.84 6.15
C ILE A 147 -5.21 2.03 4.96
N ALA A 148 -4.97 2.66 3.80
CA ALA A 148 -4.43 1.98 2.62
C ALA A 148 -3.07 1.33 2.91
N GLY A 149 -2.17 2.04 3.61
CA GLY A 149 -0.87 1.54 4.06
C GLY A 149 -0.98 0.32 5.00
N TYR A 150 -2.00 0.29 5.87
CA TYR A 150 -2.28 -0.87 6.71
C TYR A 150 -2.59 -2.12 5.89
N TYR A 151 -3.39 -2.00 4.82
CA TYR A 151 -3.73 -3.12 3.95
C TYR A 151 -2.55 -3.55 3.06
N ILE A 152 -1.73 -2.61 2.55
CA ILE A 152 -0.51 -2.92 1.81
C ILE A 152 0.46 -3.77 2.66
N LYS A 153 0.67 -3.41 3.93
CA LYS A 153 1.49 -4.16 4.88
C LYS A 153 0.96 -5.58 5.12
N ARG A 154 -0.35 -5.80 4.96
CA ARG A 154 -1.03 -7.11 5.05
C ARG A 154 -1.12 -7.87 3.74
N ARG A 155 -0.37 -7.43 2.72
CA ARG A 155 -0.25 -8.08 1.41
C ARG A 155 -1.49 -7.97 0.52
N TYR A 156 -2.40 -7.05 0.83
CA TYR A 156 -3.48 -6.71 -0.10
C TYR A 156 -2.93 -5.89 -1.26
N ASP A 157 -3.46 -6.14 -2.45
CA ASP A 157 -3.25 -5.23 -3.58
C ASP A 157 -4.19 -4.04 -3.42
N VAL A 158 -3.61 -2.86 -3.23
CA VAL A 158 -4.32 -1.60 -3.08
C VAL A 158 -4.22 -0.82 -4.37
N LYS A 159 -5.34 -0.26 -4.82
CA LYS A 159 -5.39 0.68 -5.93
C LYS A 159 -5.82 2.05 -5.41
N TYR A 160 -5.03 3.06 -5.73
CA TYR A 160 -5.34 4.46 -5.48
C TYR A 160 -5.99 5.08 -6.71
N MET A 161 -7.04 5.84 -6.49
CA MET A 161 -7.75 6.61 -7.50
C MET A 161 -7.84 8.06 -7.02
N LEU A 162 -7.10 8.95 -7.67
CA LEU A 162 -7.30 10.39 -7.49
C LEU A 162 -8.44 10.83 -8.39
N TRP A 163 -9.62 11.02 -7.78
CA TRP A 163 -10.87 11.22 -8.52
C TRP A 163 -10.79 12.31 -9.58
N CYS A 164 -10.27 13.50 -9.24
CA CYS A 164 -10.24 14.64 -10.15
C CYS A 164 -9.36 14.44 -11.40
N GLU A 165 -8.42 13.49 -11.37
CA GLU A 165 -7.56 13.16 -12.51
C GLU A 165 -8.07 11.92 -13.24
N ASP A 166 -8.33 10.85 -12.50
CA ASP A 166 -8.71 9.56 -13.07
C ASP A 166 -10.11 9.58 -13.69
N SER A 167 -11.07 10.33 -13.11
CA SER A 167 -12.39 10.49 -13.72
C SER A 167 -12.33 11.23 -15.06
N LYS A 168 -11.42 12.23 -15.18
CA LYS A 168 -11.20 12.91 -16.47
C LYS A 168 -10.65 11.97 -17.52
N ARG A 169 -9.65 11.13 -17.13
CA ARG A 169 -9.07 10.13 -18.03
C ARG A 169 -10.11 9.12 -18.49
N LEU A 170 -10.92 8.58 -17.56
CA LEU A 170 -12.01 7.66 -17.88
C LEU A 170 -13.06 8.31 -18.80
N LYS A 171 -13.43 9.56 -18.56
CA LYS A 171 -14.37 10.28 -19.44
C LYS A 171 -13.81 10.49 -20.84
N ALA A 172 -12.50 10.71 -20.98
CA ALA A 172 -11.89 10.91 -22.29
C ALA A 172 -11.96 9.66 -23.19
N VAL A 173 -11.99 8.47 -22.59
CA VAL A 173 -12.04 7.17 -23.30
C VAL A 173 -13.38 6.46 -23.17
N ILE A 174 -14.46 7.13 -22.74
CA ILE A 174 -15.74 6.50 -22.40
C ILE A 174 -16.39 5.72 -23.55
N ASN A 175 -16.10 6.10 -24.79
CA ASN A 175 -16.60 5.44 -25.99
C ASN A 175 -15.58 4.47 -26.62
N GLU A 176 -14.40 4.31 -26.02
CA GLU A 176 -13.33 3.47 -26.52
C GLU A 176 -13.32 2.10 -25.80
N PRO A 177 -12.81 1.04 -26.45
CA PRO A 177 -12.73 -0.29 -25.85
C PRO A 177 -11.96 -0.30 -24.50
N GLU A 178 -10.98 0.57 -24.36
CA GLU A 178 -10.10 0.70 -23.19
C GLU A 178 -10.83 1.17 -21.93
N TYR A 179 -12.00 1.82 -22.08
CA TYR A 179 -12.77 2.34 -20.95
C TYR A 179 -13.07 1.27 -19.90
N GLN A 180 -13.59 0.13 -20.37
CA GLN A 180 -13.97 -0.95 -19.46
C GLN A 180 -12.73 -1.56 -18.78
N ASP A 181 -11.63 -1.71 -19.49
CA ASP A 181 -10.39 -2.23 -18.93
C ASP A 181 -9.82 -1.29 -17.88
N ASP A 182 -9.82 0.01 -18.13
CA ASP A 182 -9.34 1.02 -17.18
C ASP A 182 -10.25 1.10 -15.95
N LEU A 183 -11.57 1.11 -16.12
CA LEU A 183 -12.51 1.15 -15.01
C LEU A 183 -12.47 -0.15 -14.19
N ASN A 184 -12.30 -1.30 -14.83
CA ASN A 184 -12.20 -2.60 -14.16
C ASN A 184 -10.99 -2.71 -13.23
N LYS A 185 -9.91 -1.97 -13.48
CA LYS A 185 -8.75 -1.86 -12.56
C LYS A 185 -9.16 -1.32 -11.18
N TYR A 186 -10.14 -0.42 -11.13
CA TYR A 186 -10.70 0.13 -9.89
C TYR A 186 -11.85 -0.73 -9.35
N LYS A 187 -12.73 -1.21 -10.22
CA LYS A 187 -13.86 -2.05 -9.83
C LYS A 187 -13.42 -3.29 -9.07
N ASN A 188 -12.39 -3.99 -9.59
CA ASN A 188 -11.96 -5.29 -9.10
C ASN A 188 -10.78 -5.24 -8.13
N ALA A 189 -10.27 -4.04 -7.79
CA ALA A 189 -9.18 -3.92 -6.82
C ALA A 189 -9.61 -4.48 -5.45
N PRO A 190 -8.86 -5.41 -4.83
CA PRO A 190 -9.17 -5.94 -3.51
C PRO A 190 -9.35 -4.83 -2.47
N VAL A 191 -8.52 -3.79 -2.53
CA VAL A 191 -8.68 -2.55 -1.76
C VAL A 191 -8.62 -1.38 -2.72
N LEU A 192 -9.66 -0.57 -2.74
CA LEU A 192 -9.71 0.68 -3.50
C LEU A 192 -9.74 1.86 -2.54
N TYR A 193 -8.80 2.80 -2.72
CA TYR A 193 -8.86 4.12 -2.09
C TYR A 193 -9.18 5.18 -3.14
N ILE A 194 -10.34 5.80 -3.01
CA ILE A 194 -10.78 6.94 -3.84
C ILE A 194 -10.56 8.22 -3.04
N ASP A 195 -9.64 9.05 -3.51
CA ASP A 195 -9.35 10.35 -2.91
C ASP A 195 -10.06 11.47 -3.65
N ASP A 196 -10.51 12.46 -2.89
CA ASP A 196 -11.24 13.62 -3.41
C ASP A 196 -12.50 13.24 -4.24
N PHE A 197 -13.23 12.19 -3.80
CA PHE A 197 -14.40 11.65 -4.48
C PHE A 197 -15.43 12.74 -4.83
N LEU A 198 -15.84 12.79 -6.11
CA LEU A 198 -16.75 13.76 -6.68
C LEU A 198 -16.32 15.23 -6.52
N LYS A 199 -15.01 15.46 -6.34
CA LYS A 199 -14.44 16.81 -6.37
C LYS A 199 -14.42 17.33 -7.79
N THR A 200 -14.93 18.55 -7.96
CA THR A 200 -14.95 19.29 -9.21
C THR A 200 -14.02 20.49 -9.13
N GLN A 201 -13.67 21.08 -10.25
CA GLN A 201 -12.96 22.36 -10.30
C GLN A 201 -13.93 23.50 -9.95
N HIS A 202 -13.44 24.50 -9.22
CA HIS A 202 -14.17 25.77 -8.95
C HIS A 202 -15.53 25.63 -8.25
N GLY A 203 -15.82 24.51 -7.55
CA GLY A 203 -17.08 24.35 -6.82
C GLY A 203 -18.30 24.04 -7.70
N GLU A 204 -18.09 23.74 -8.97
CA GLU A 204 -19.14 23.26 -9.87
C GLU A 204 -19.73 21.92 -9.38
N LEU A 205 -20.94 21.61 -9.83
CA LEU A 205 -21.53 20.30 -9.60
C LEU A 205 -20.83 19.24 -10.48
N PRO A 206 -20.76 17.98 -10.03
CA PRO A 206 -20.28 16.89 -10.85
C PRO A 206 -21.08 16.77 -12.16
N THR A 207 -20.40 16.50 -13.26
CA THR A 207 -21.03 16.28 -14.55
C THR A 207 -21.80 14.94 -14.56
N LYS A 208 -22.70 14.75 -15.52
CA LYS A 208 -23.39 13.45 -15.73
C LYS A 208 -22.39 12.31 -15.91
N GLY A 209 -21.26 12.56 -16.58
CA GLY A 209 -20.19 11.58 -16.73
C GLY A 209 -19.55 11.20 -15.41
N ASP A 210 -19.30 12.17 -14.51
CA ASP A 210 -18.79 11.90 -13.17
C ASP A 210 -19.75 11.02 -12.37
N ILE A 211 -21.05 11.37 -12.38
CA ILE A 211 -22.11 10.63 -11.69
C ILE A 211 -22.20 9.18 -12.22
N ASN A 212 -22.16 8.99 -13.56
CA ASN A 212 -22.24 7.67 -14.15
C ASN A 212 -21.03 6.80 -13.76
N ILE A 213 -19.81 7.33 -13.82
CA ILE A 213 -18.60 6.61 -13.40
C ILE A 213 -18.67 6.26 -11.91
N ALA A 214 -19.08 7.22 -11.06
CA ALA A 214 -19.26 6.99 -9.64
C ALA A 214 -20.27 5.88 -9.37
N PHE A 215 -21.44 5.95 -9.99
CA PHE A 215 -22.49 4.95 -9.85
C PHE A 215 -22.02 3.56 -10.30
N GLU A 216 -21.40 3.46 -11.46
CA GLU A 216 -20.92 2.18 -12.01
C GLU A 216 -19.87 1.55 -11.09
N LEU A 217 -18.91 2.34 -10.60
CA LEU A 217 -17.85 1.90 -9.69
C LEU A 217 -18.41 1.44 -8.34
N ILE A 218 -19.22 2.28 -7.71
CA ILE A 218 -19.80 2.02 -6.39
C ILE A 218 -20.76 0.84 -6.44
N ASN A 219 -21.60 0.76 -7.49
CA ASN A 219 -22.55 -0.34 -7.63
C ASN A 219 -21.87 -1.70 -7.85
N HIS A 220 -20.81 -1.75 -8.65
CA HIS A 220 -20.02 -2.98 -8.82
C HIS A 220 -19.44 -3.45 -7.49
N ARG A 221 -18.83 -2.54 -6.71
CA ARG A 221 -18.21 -2.88 -5.43
C ARG A 221 -19.22 -3.22 -4.35
N LEU A 222 -20.45 -2.67 -4.44
CA LEU A 222 -21.56 -3.04 -3.58
C LEU A 222 -21.96 -4.52 -3.73
N MET A 223 -21.93 -5.04 -4.97
CA MET A 223 -22.27 -6.42 -5.29
C MET A 223 -21.16 -7.42 -4.98
N ASN A 224 -19.97 -6.92 -4.63
CA ASN A 224 -18.81 -7.74 -4.31
C ASN A 224 -18.37 -7.47 -2.85
N PRO A 225 -18.96 -8.17 -1.87
CA PRO A 225 -18.84 -7.85 -0.44
C PRO A 225 -17.42 -8.00 0.14
N GLU A 226 -16.54 -8.76 -0.52
CA GLU A 226 -15.16 -8.90 -0.09
C GLU A 226 -14.31 -7.66 -0.38
N LEU A 227 -14.71 -6.79 -1.32
CA LEU A 227 -13.93 -5.65 -1.77
C LEU A 227 -13.95 -4.52 -0.74
N ILE A 228 -12.77 -4.08 -0.34
CA ILE A 228 -12.60 -3.00 0.64
C ILE A 228 -12.55 -1.66 -0.10
N THR A 229 -13.41 -0.73 0.31
CA THR A 229 -13.55 0.59 -0.30
C THR A 229 -13.31 1.70 0.71
N ILE A 230 -12.34 2.56 0.44
CA ILE A 230 -11.96 3.71 1.26
C ILE A 230 -12.24 4.95 0.44
N ILE A 231 -12.99 5.91 1.00
CA ILE A 231 -13.40 7.11 0.28
C ILE A 231 -13.08 8.34 1.13
N SER A 232 -12.33 9.28 0.56
CA SER A 232 -12.26 10.65 1.07
C SER A 232 -12.96 11.60 0.11
N SER A 233 -13.60 12.66 0.64
CA SER A 233 -14.26 13.68 -0.16
C SER A 233 -14.22 15.05 0.53
N GLU A 234 -14.22 16.12 -0.25
CA GLU A 234 -14.48 17.47 0.27
C GLU A 234 -15.99 17.73 0.49
N LYS A 235 -16.82 16.79 0.07
CA LYS A 235 -18.27 16.81 0.27
C LYS A 235 -18.65 15.89 1.42
N THR A 236 -19.63 16.28 2.21
CA THR A 236 -20.29 15.36 3.15
C THR A 236 -21.25 14.44 2.39
N LEU A 237 -21.70 13.36 3.02
CA LEU A 237 -22.76 12.52 2.42
C LEU A 237 -24.03 13.32 2.14
N SER A 238 -24.36 14.29 3.00
CA SER A 238 -25.51 15.18 2.79
C SER A 238 -25.34 16.08 1.56
N ASP A 239 -24.11 16.54 1.28
CA ASP A 239 -23.84 17.32 0.07
C ASP A 239 -24.01 16.45 -1.19
N ILE A 240 -23.53 15.19 -1.15
CA ILE A 240 -23.64 14.25 -2.28
C ILE A 240 -25.11 13.88 -2.54
N LEU A 241 -25.92 13.73 -1.47
CA LEU A 241 -27.35 13.45 -1.57
C LEU A 241 -28.10 14.45 -2.45
N THR A 242 -27.67 15.72 -2.46
CA THR A 242 -28.35 16.77 -3.22
C THR A 242 -28.31 16.59 -4.73
N TYR A 243 -27.38 15.81 -5.26
CA TYR A 243 -27.21 15.60 -6.71
C TYR A 243 -27.06 14.11 -7.13
N ASP A 244 -26.79 13.20 -6.20
CA ASP A 244 -26.66 11.75 -6.46
C ASP A 244 -27.14 10.92 -5.27
N GLU A 245 -28.47 10.81 -5.12
CA GLU A 245 -29.09 9.99 -4.07
C GLU A 245 -28.71 8.51 -4.22
N ALA A 246 -28.62 8.02 -5.45
CA ALA A 246 -28.38 6.62 -5.73
C ALA A 246 -27.01 6.15 -5.24
N THR A 247 -25.96 6.91 -5.52
CA THR A 247 -24.59 6.62 -5.04
C THR A 247 -24.48 6.84 -3.54
N MET A 248 -25.02 7.98 -3.05
CA MET A 248 -24.94 8.33 -1.65
C MET A 248 -25.58 7.29 -0.73
N SER A 249 -26.81 6.84 -1.04
CA SER A 249 -27.52 5.85 -0.22
C SER A 249 -26.75 4.53 -0.07
N ARG A 250 -26.05 4.10 -1.14
CA ARG A 250 -25.21 2.91 -1.15
C ARG A 250 -23.99 3.07 -0.24
N ILE A 251 -23.28 4.19 -0.36
CA ILE A 251 -22.14 4.51 0.50
C ILE A 251 -22.61 4.59 1.95
N TYR A 252 -23.70 5.30 2.23
CA TYR A 252 -24.25 5.44 3.57
C TYR A 252 -24.58 4.09 4.21
N GLN A 253 -25.25 3.19 3.47
CA GLN A 253 -25.62 1.87 3.93
C GLN A 253 -24.39 1.02 4.28
N LYS A 254 -23.40 1.02 3.39
CA LYS A 254 -22.22 0.14 3.52
C LYS A 254 -21.19 0.61 4.52
N THR A 255 -21.07 1.90 4.72
CA THR A 255 -20.11 2.46 5.69
C THR A 255 -20.55 2.28 7.14
N GLY A 256 -21.84 2.10 7.41
CA GLY A 256 -22.34 1.89 8.78
C GLY A 256 -21.81 2.94 9.76
N ILE A 257 -21.07 2.49 10.77
CA ILE A 257 -20.43 3.36 11.78
C ILE A 257 -19.14 4.01 11.29
N TYR A 258 -18.58 3.55 10.17
CA TYR A 258 -17.34 4.06 9.58
C TYR A 258 -17.57 5.18 8.56
N LYS A 259 -18.65 5.93 8.73
CA LYS A 259 -18.91 7.19 8.02
C LYS A 259 -18.61 8.37 8.92
N LEU A 260 -17.76 9.26 8.44
CA LEU A 260 -17.29 10.44 9.15
C LEU A 260 -17.58 11.69 8.33
N ASN A 261 -18.33 12.62 8.91
CA ASN A 261 -18.58 13.93 8.32
C ASN A 261 -17.92 15.01 9.18
N ILE A 262 -16.97 15.73 8.59
CA ILE A 262 -16.29 16.85 9.25
C ILE A 262 -17.02 18.13 8.85
N ALA A 263 -17.70 18.74 9.81
CA ALA A 263 -18.40 19.99 9.59
C ALA A 263 -17.44 21.08 9.08
N LYS A 264 -17.95 21.94 8.20
CA LYS A 264 -17.20 23.12 7.70
C LYS A 264 -16.88 24.04 8.85
N ASP A 265 -15.59 24.19 9.12
CA ASP A 265 -15.05 25.04 10.18
C ASP A 265 -13.61 25.37 9.79
N ILE A 266 -13.29 26.66 9.63
CA ILE A 266 -11.96 27.11 9.22
C ILE A 266 -10.88 26.67 10.21
N ASN A 267 -11.22 26.55 11.50
CA ASN A 267 -10.29 26.09 12.53
C ASN A 267 -9.89 24.61 12.38
N LYS A 268 -10.65 23.84 11.60
CA LYS A 268 -10.31 22.44 11.25
C LYS A 268 -9.42 22.33 10.02
N ASN A 269 -9.03 23.45 9.42
CA ASN A 269 -8.12 23.46 8.29
C ASN A 269 -6.67 23.61 8.76
N TYR A 270 -5.96 22.50 8.88
CA TYR A 270 -4.55 22.47 9.32
C TYR A 270 -3.58 23.13 8.36
N ARG A 271 -3.95 23.33 7.08
CA ARG A 271 -3.11 24.03 6.11
C ARG A 271 -3.06 25.55 6.35
N LEU A 272 -3.95 26.07 7.19
CA LEU A 272 -4.06 27.50 7.52
C LEU A 272 -3.63 27.79 8.97
N ARG A 273 -3.13 26.80 9.70
CA ARG A 273 -2.56 27.00 11.04
C ARG A 273 -1.07 27.31 10.88
N ASP A 274 -0.64 28.44 11.44
CA ASP A 274 0.75 28.86 11.55
C ASP A 274 1.52 28.01 12.57
#